data_6afca6bccfe8c362b0e86ac9bce757ea
#
_entry.id   6afca6bccfe8c362b0e86ac9bce757ea
#
_cell.length_a   1.000
_cell.length_b   1.000
_cell.length_c   1.000
_cell.angle_alpha   90.00
_cell.angle_beta   90.00
_cell.angle_gamma   90.00
#
_symmetry.space_group_name_H-M   'P 1'
#
loop_
_entity.id
_entity.type
_entity.pdbx_description
1 polymer ?
#
loop_
_entity_poly.entity_id
_entity_poly.type
_entity_poly.pdbx_seq_one_letter_code
_entity_poly.pdbx_strand_id
1 'polypeptide(L)'
;AKKNPNADELSFAVIEVEGSETKEIPTTGKSDAVKTATGTVVLYNEFSTTPQPLLIDTRLETKDGKIYKTKTATKIPGYTTKDGKIVPGSIEMAVYATVAGPEGNLPASDFKILGFKGNPKYDKVYARGKGEISGGSSSGANTIPQAEWDEASQTLTDALKEKLTRQA
;
A
#
# COMPACT_ATOMS: atom_id res chain seq x y z
N ALA A 1 -57.05 -7.69 -51.90
CA ALA A 1 -55.72 -7.70 -51.33
C ALA A 1 -55.40 -9.00 -50.60
N LYS A 2 -54.59 -9.87 -51.25
CA LYS A 2 -54.15 -11.12 -50.64
C LYS A 2 -53.06 -10.88 -49.63
N LYS A 3 -53.32 -11.32 -48.44
CA LYS A 3 -52.34 -11.36 -47.32
C LYS A 3 -51.30 -12.42 -47.63
N ASN A 4 -50.03 -12.07 -47.58
CA ASN A 4 -48.90 -12.96 -47.77
C ASN A 4 -48.62 -13.66 -46.44
N PRO A 5 -48.72 -14.99 -46.36
CA PRO A 5 -48.44 -15.72 -45.12
C PRO A 5 -47.08 -16.39 -45.26
N ASN A 6 -45.99 -15.66 -45.04
CA ASN A 6 -44.67 -16.23 -44.72
C ASN A 6 -43.74 -15.08 -44.35
N ALA A 7 -43.90 -14.62 -43.12
CA ALA A 7 -42.79 -14.07 -42.39
C ALA A 7 -42.37 -15.19 -41.40
N ASP A 8 -41.37 -15.95 -41.79
CA ASP A 8 -40.66 -16.82 -40.83
C ASP A 8 -40.03 -15.91 -39.79
N GLU A 9 -40.71 -15.73 -38.67
CA GLU A 9 -40.09 -15.19 -37.48
C GLU A 9 -39.04 -16.20 -37.01
N LEU A 10 -37.78 -15.92 -37.31
CA LEU A 10 -36.67 -16.63 -36.71
C LEU A 10 -36.66 -16.29 -35.22
N SER A 11 -37.21 -17.21 -34.40
CA SER A 11 -37.10 -17.10 -32.95
C SER A 11 -35.69 -17.52 -32.52
N PHE A 12 -34.95 -16.63 -31.95
CA PHE A 12 -33.66 -16.93 -31.33
C PHE A 12 -33.90 -17.28 -29.86
N ALA A 13 -33.44 -18.45 -29.45
CA ALA A 13 -33.29 -18.76 -28.04
C ALA A 13 -31.86 -18.37 -27.63
N VAL A 14 -31.73 -17.40 -26.73
CA VAL A 14 -30.44 -17.08 -26.12
C VAL A 14 -30.26 -18.04 -24.95
N ILE A 15 -29.26 -18.90 -25.03
CA ILE A 15 -28.84 -19.77 -23.93
C ILE A 15 -27.66 -19.10 -23.28
N GLU A 16 -27.81 -18.66 -22.02
CA GLU A 16 -26.75 -18.15 -21.22
C GLU A 16 -26.18 -19.29 -20.36
N VAL A 17 -24.90 -19.57 -20.50
CA VAL A 17 -24.20 -20.62 -19.75
C VAL A 17 -23.07 -19.99 -18.99
N GLU A 18 -23.10 -20.09 -17.66
CA GLU A 18 -22.06 -19.61 -16.78
C GLU A 18 -21.20 -20.76 -16.25
N GLY A 19 -19.92 -20.55 -16.10
CA GLY A 19 -18.99 -21.51 -15.52
C GLY A 19 -17.80 -20.87 -14.89
N SER A 20 -17.20 -21.55 -13.93
CA SER A 20 -15.94 -21.15 -13.30
C SER A 20 -14.99 -22.34 -13.20
N GLU A 21 -13.71 -22.09 -13.39
CA GLU A 21 -12.62 -23.04 -13.20
C GLU A 21 -11.53 -22.41 -12.35
N THR A 22 -10.89 -23.21 -11.48
CA THR A 22 -9.81 -22.79 -10.60
C THR A 22 -8.64 -23.74 -10.71
N LYS A 23 -7.41 -23.20 -10.71
CA LYS A 23 -6.17 -23.96 -10.70
C LYS A 23 -5.22 -23.36 -9.66
N GLU A 24 -4.69 -24.20 -8.80
CA GLU A 24 -3.62 -23.77 -7.87
C GLU A 24 -2.28 -23.75 -8.62
N ILE A 25 -1.58 -22.63 -8.54
CA ILE A 25 -0.26 -22.46 -9.15
C ILE A 25 0.75 -22.34 -8.01
N PRO A 26 1.75 -23.25 -7.91
CA PRO A 26 2.81 -23.12 -6.93
C PRO A 26 3.66 -21.88 -7.23
N THR A 27 3.96 -21.10 -6.21
CA THR A 27 4.84 -19.94 -6.34
C THR A 27 6.29 -20.38 -6.30
N THR A 28 6.86 -20.78 -7.45
CA THR A 28 8.23 -21.30 -7.58
C THR A 28 9.25 -20.23 -7.91
N GLY A 29 8.81 -19.09 -8.44
CA GLY A 29 9.65 -17.95 -8.76
C GLY A 29 10.11 -17.21 -7.49
N LYS A 30 11.40 -16.84 -7.47
CA LYS A 30 11.94 -15.88 -6.50
C LYS A 30 12.11 -14.55 -7.21
N SER A 31 11.46 -13.50 -6.72
CA SER A 31 11.76 -12.15 -7.15
C SER A 31 12.95 -11.64 -6.33
N ASP A 32 14.02 -11.21 -6.99
CA ASP A 32 15.16 -10.55 -6.34
C ASP A 32 14.82 -9.10 -5.91
N ALA A 33 13.56 -8.71 -5.98
CA ALA A 33 13.11 -7.38 -5.61
C ALA A 33 13.26 -7.16 -4.11
N VAL A 34 14.22 -6.34 -3.74
CA VAL A 34 14.41 -5.87 -2.36
C VAL A 34 13.24 -4.95 -2.01
N LYS A 35 12.52 -5.27 -0.93
CA LYS A 35 11.39 -4.48 -0.46
C LYS A 35 11.81 -3.49 0.61
N THR A 36 11.23 -2.31 0.56
CA THR A 36 11.43 -1.25 1.55
C THR A 36 10.41 -1.37 2.67
N ALA A 37 10.88 -1.27 3.92
CA ALA A 37 10.01 -1.27 5.09
C ALA A 37 9.13 -0.02 5.11
N THR A 38 7.87 -0.19 5.52
CA THR A 38 6.89 0.88 5.66
C THR A 38 6.16 0.79 6.99
N GLY A 39 5.65 1.92 7.47
CA GLY A 39 4.91 1.95 8.72
C GLY A 39 4.18 3.27 8.91
N THR A 40 3.64 3.47 10.11
CA THR A 40 2.94 4.69 10.49
C THR A 40 3.58 5.29 11.73
N VAL A 41 3.79 6.60 11.69
CA VAL A 41 4.23 7.40 12.84
C VAL A 41 3.17 8.43 13.21
N VAL A 42 3.17 8.88 14.44
CA VAL A 42 2.41 10.05 14.88
C VAL A 42 3.37 11.21 15.02
N LEU A 43 3.13 12.26 14.25
CA LEU A 43 3.86 13.52 14.31
C LEU A 43 3.26 14.42 15.38
N TYR A 44 4.09 15.08 16.18
CA TYR A 44 3.67 15.96 17.27
C TYR A 44 4.24 17.36 17.11
N ASN A 45 3.46 18.37 17.47
CA ASN A 45 3.88 19.77 17.51
C ASN A 45 3.60 20.37 18.90
N GLU A 46 4.65 20.57 19.66
CA GLU A 46 4.65 21.29 20.95
C GLU A 46 5.30 22.70 20.83
N PHE A 47 5.69 23.08 19.62
CA PHE A 47 6.43 24.32 19.39
C PHE A 47 5.51 25.53 19.27
N SER A 48 4.41 25.41 18.57
CA SER A 48 3.55 26.54 18.21
C SER A 48 2.08 26.14 18.16
N THR A 49 1.20 27.10 18.43
CA THR A 49 -0.25 26.98 18.18
C THR A 49 -0.58 27.01 16.69
N THR A 50 0.37 27.45 15.86
CA THR A 50 0.23 27.45 14.39
C THR A 50 0.59 26.08 13.83
N PRO A 51 -0.17 25.56 12.85
CA PRO A 51 0.16 24.30 12.19
C PRO A 51 1.54 24.35 11.54
N GLN A 52 2.32 23.28 11.71
CA GLN A 52 3.66 23.14 11.11
C GLN A 52 3.56 22.33 9.81
N PRO A 53 3.83 22.94 8.65
CA PRO A 53 3.87 22.22 7.38
C PRO A 53 5.13 21.34 7.30
N LEU A 54 4.96 20.14 6.76
CA LEU A 54 6.02 19.23 6.36
C LEU A 54 5.84 18.87 4.88
N LEU A 55 6.94 18.84 4.17
CA LEU A 55 6.98 18.44 2.77
C LEU A 55 6.98 16.91 2.66
N ILE A 56 6.62 16.42 1.47
CA ILE A 56 6.88 15.03 1.09
C ILE A 56 8.38 14.73 1.25
N ASP A 57 8.73 13.50 1.57
CA ASP A 57 10.11 13.06 1.77
C ASP A 57 10.85 13.76 2.93
N THR A 58 10.10 14.36 3.86
CA THR A 58 10.70 14.89 5.10
C THR A 58 11.40 13.76 5.84
N ARG A 59 12.68 13.98 6.16
CA ARG A 59 13.55 13.00 6.81
C ARG A 59 13.33 12.96 8.32
N LEU A 60 13.03 11.76 8.80
CA LEU A 60 12.87 11.41 10.20
C LEU A 60 14.04 10.52 10.59
N GLU A 61 14.77 10.89 11.63
CA GLU A 61 15.95 10.19 12.13
C GLU A 61 15.64 9.52 13.46
N THR A 62 15.97 8.24 13.59
CA THR A 62 15.94 7.52 14.86
C THR A 62 17.16 7.87 15.70
N LYS A 63 17.15 7.52 16.99
CA LYS A 63 18.31 7.66 17.89
C LYS A 63 19.57 6.94 17.36
N ASP A 64 19.37 5.83 16.65
CA ASP A 64 20.45 5.00 16.09
C ASP A 64 20.89 5.47 14.69
N GLY A 65 20.40 6.63 14.22
CA GLY A 65 20.80 7.22 12.95
C GLY A 65 20.09 6.63 11.71
N LYS A 66 19.11 5.76 11.86
CA LYS A 66 18.32 5.27 10.73
C LYS A 66 17.39 6.37 10.22
N ILE A 67 17.29 6.49 8.90
CA ILE A 67 16.49 7.52 8.23
C ILE A 67 15.26 6.93 7.60
N TYR A 68 14.13 7.55 7.87
CA TYR A 68 12.83 7.28 7.24
C TYR A 68 12.31 8.56 6.58
N LYS A 69 11.40 8.43 5.62
CA LYS A 69 10.83 9.56 4.91
C LYS A 69 9.30 9.52 4.95
N THR A 70 8.68 10.69 5.02
CA THR A 70 7.22 10.83 4.93
C THR A 70 6.73 10.54 3.50
N LYS A 71 5.64 9.78 3.36
CA LYS A 71 5.07 9.45 2.04
C LYS A 71 4.36 10.61 1.37
N THR A 72 3.86 11.55 2.14
CA THR A 72 3.08 12.70 1.63
C THR A 72 3.45 13.98 2.38
N ALA A 73 3.12 15.12 1.79
CA ALA A 73 3.13 16.38 2.51
C ALA A 73 1.97 16.44 3.51
N THR A 74 2.18 17.14 4.64
CA THR A 74 1.15 17.31 5.67
C THR A 74 1.32 18.60 6.45
N LYS A 75 0.33 18.92 7.30
CA LYS A 75 0.43 20.01 8.28
C LYS A 75 0.11 19.42 9.66
N ILE A 76 1.11 19.40 10.54
CA ILE A 76 0.92 18.99 11.92
C ILE A 76 0.14 20.11 12.63
N PRO A 77 -1.03 19.85 13.24
CA PRO A 77 -1.77 20.86 14.00
C PRO A 77 -0.91 21.53 15.05
N GLY A 78 -1.21 22.77 15.39
CA GLY A 78 -0.59 23.44 16.53
C GLY A 78 -1.02 22.81 17.85
N TYR A 79 -0.24 23.05 18.91
CA TYR A 79 -0.64 22.63 20.25
C TYR A 79 -1.83 23.46 20.76
N THR A 80 -2.58 22.87 21.69
CA THR A 80 -3.60 23.57 22.48
C THR A 80 -3.21 23.58 23.96
N THR A 81 -3.87 24.41 24.74
CA THR A 81 -3.68 24.43 26.20
C THR A 81 -4.94 23.95 26.88
N LYS A 82 -4.82 22.93 27.75
CA LYS A 82 -5.90 22.43 28.59
C LYS A 82 -5.43 22.40 30.04
N ASP A 83 -6.20 23.03 30.94
CA ASP A 83 -5.87 23.11 32.37
C ASP A 83 -4.44 23.64 32.65
N GLY A 84 -3.99 24.64 31.87
CA GLY A 84 -2.65 25.21 31.96
C GLY A 84 -1.51 24.33 31.41
N LYS A 85 -1.83 23.16 30.84
CA LYS A 85 -0.85 22.23 30.24
C LYS A 85 -0.94 22.24 28.73
N ILE A 86 0.23 22.15 28.06
CA ILE A 86 0.33 22.01 26.61
C ILE A 86 -0.17 20.61 26.23
N VAL A 87 -1.11 20.57 25.30
CA VAL A 87 -1.55 19.35 24.61
C VAL A 87 -1.02 19.43 23.19
N PRO A 88 -0.03 18.60 22.80
CA PRO A 88 0.56 18.65 21.47
C PRO A 88 -0.48 18.46 20.38
N GLY A 89 -0.39 19.24 19.32
CA GLY A 89 -1.09 18.93 18.09
C GLY A 89 -0.47 17.69 17.45
N SER A 90 -1.27 16.78 16.93
CA SER A 90 -0.76 15.53 16.37
C SER A 90 -1.48 15.10 15.09
N ILE A 91 -0.77 14.34 14.25
CA ILE A 91 -1.32 13.73 13.03
C ILE A 91 -0.56 12.45 12.68
N GLU A 92 -1.28 11.45 12.18
CA GLU A 92 -0.67 10.22 11.68
C GLU A 92 -0.08 10.43 10.29
N MET A 93 1.06 9.78 10.04
CA MET A 93 1.79 9.88 8.79
C MET A 93 2.37 8.53 8.40
N ALA A 94 2.13 8.11 7.16
CA ALA A 94 2.80 6.96 6.60
C ALA A 94 4.25 7.30 6.24
N VAL A 95 5.17 6.39 6.59
CA VAL A 95 6.60 6.54 6.37
C VAL A 95 7.17 5.31 5.67
N TYR A 96 8.35 5.48 5.09
CA TYR A 96 9.12 4.39 4.49
C TYR A 96 10.61 4.55 4.82
N ALA A 97 11.30 3.42 4.92
CA ALA A 97 12.74 3.42 5.15
C ALA A 97 13.51 3.91 3.92
N THR A 98 14.62 4.62 4.11
CA THR A 98 15.50 5.00 3.00
C THR A 98 16.40 3.86 2.54
N VAL A 99 16.60 2.87 3.39
CA VAL A 99 17.34 1.64 3.08
C VAL A 99 16.35 0.54 2.79
N ALA A 100 16.47 -0.07 1.62
CA ALA A 100 15.68 -1.24 1.28
C ALA A 100 16.27 -2.49 1.96
N GLY A 101 15.43 -3.51 2.17
CA GLY A 101 15.86 -4.71 2.85
C GLY A 101 15.43 -4.79 4.32
N PRO A 102 15.78 -5.88 5.01
CA PRO A 102 15.41 -6.11 6.41
C PRO A 102 16.00 -5.08 7.38
N GLU A 103 17.09 -4.41 7.01
CA GLU A 103 17.74 -3.34 7.78
C GLU A 103 16.82 -2.12 7.96
N GLY A 104 15.84 -1.95 7.04
CA GLY A 104 14.81 -0.94 7.12
C GLY A 104 13.74 -1.23 8.15
N ASN A 105 13.64 -2.45 8.66
CA ASN A 105 12.67 -2.80 9.69
C ASN A 105 13.07 -2.19 11.03
N LEU A 106 12.06 -1.73 11.79
CA LEU A 106 12.28 -1.05 13.07
C LEU A 106 11.08 -1.31 13.99
N PRO A 107 11.31 -1.68 15.26
CA PRO A 107 10.26 -1.67 16.26
C PRO A 107 9.74 -0.24 16.50
N ALA A 108 8.65 -0.09 17.22
CA ALA A 108 8.14 1.23 17.59
C ALA A 108 9.24 2.07 18.23
N SER A 109 9.52 3.22 17.63
CA SER A 109 10.66 4.08 18.00
C SER A 109 10.28 5.56 17.89
N ASP A 110 11.08 6.41 18.54
CA ASP A 110 10.95 7.86 18.44
C ASP A 110 11.85 8.41 17.33
N PHE A 111 11.42 9.50 16.72
CA PHE A 111 12.11 10.15 15.61
C PHE A 111 12.25 11.65 15.81
N LYS A 112 13.36 12.19 15.36
CA LYS A 112 13.57 13.64 15.20
C LYS A 112 13.46 14.03 13.74
N ILE A 113 12.95 15.24 13.47
CA ILE A 113 12.84 15.77 12.11
C ILE A 113 14.16 16.45 11.76
N LEU A 114 14.95 15.85 10.86
CA LEU A 114 16.27 16.34 10.48
C LEU A 114 16.26 17.77 9.92
N GLY A 115 15.22 18.14 9.20
CA GLY A 115 15.08 19.48 8.64
C GLY A 115 14.99 20.60 9.69
N PHE A 116 14.80 20.26 10.96
CA PHE A 116 14.75 21.22 12.06
C PHE A 116 16.03 21.23 12.90
N LYS A 117 17.05 20.43 12.57
CA LYS A 117 18.32 20.39 13.29
C LYS A 117 18.96 21.78 13.33
N GLY A 118 19.34 22.23 14.52
CA GLY A 118 19.84 23.58 14.75
C GLY A 118 18.77 24.67 14.94
N ASN A 119 17.49 24.30 14.92
CA ASN A 119 16.36 25.20 15.16
C ASN A 119 15.65 24.81 16.46
N PRO A 120 15.08 25.75 17.23
CA PRO A 120 14.30 25.46 18.45
C PRO A 120 13.13 24.46 18.24
N LYS A 121 12.67 24.29 16.98
CA LYS A 121 11.66 23.30 16.63
C LYS A 121 12.15 21.85 16.77
N TYR A 122 13.45 21.60 16.72
CA TYR A 122 14.03 20.25 16.66
C TYR A 122 13.61 19.37 17.85
N ASP A 123 13.48 19.96 19.03
CA ASP A 123 13.08 19.23 20.24
C ASP A 123 11.58 19.26 20.52
N LYS A 124 10.86 20.17 19.86
CA LYS A 124 9.44 20.42 20.09
C LYS A 124 8.52 19.87 18.98
N VAL A 125 9.09 19.54 17.82
CA VAL A 125 8.37 18.90 16.71
C VAL A 125 9.05 17.57 16.40
N TYR A 126 8.38 16.48 16.70
CA TYR A 126 8.95 15.13 16.66
C TYR A 126 7.93 14.11 16.18
N ALA A 127 8.37 12.86 16.01
CA ALA A 127 7.46 11.75 15.68
C ALA A 127 7.67 10.55 16.60
N ARG A 128 6.63 9.74 16.76
CA ARG A 128 6.67 8.45 17.45
C ARG A 128 6.05 7.38 16.59
N GLY A 129 6.66 6.20 16.55
CA GLY A 129 6.10 5.04 15.88
C GLY A 129 4.76 4.64 16.49
N LYS A 130 3.71 4.54 15.67
CA LYS A 130 2.41 3.99 16.11
C LYS A 130 2.46 2.47 16.29
N GLY A 131 3.44 1.82 15.68
CA GLY A 131 3.75 0.41 15.73
C GLY A 131 5.11 0.18 15.11
N GLU A 132 5.39 -1.05 14.73
CA GLU A 132 6.61 -1.40 14.00
C GLU A 132 6.58 -0.87 12.56
N ILE A 133 7.75 -0.58 12.02
CA ILE A 133 7.98 -0.34 10.60
C ILE A 133 8.52 -1.65 10.03
N SER A 134 7.81 -2.27 9.10
CA SER A 134 8.08 -3.63 8.65
C SER A 134 7.87 -3.81 7.14
N GLY A 135 8.09 -5.04 6.66
CA GLY A 135 7.96 -5.38 5.24
C GLY A 135 9.24 -5.19 4.43
N GLY A 136 10.33 -4.71 5.06
CA GLY A 136 11.65 -4.70 4.43
C GLY A 136 12.19 -6.12 4.32
N SER A 137 12.58 -6.54 3.12
CA SER A 137 13.14 -7.88 2.86
C SER A 137 14.15 -7.84 1.74
N SER A 138 15.17 -8.68 1.84
CA SER A 138 16.20 -8.86 0.82
C SER A 138 15.94 -10.05 -0.11
N SER A 139 15.02 -10.92 0.26
CA SER A 139 14.57 -12.02 -0.59
C SER A 139 13.18 -11.73 -1.10
N GLY A 140 12.99 -11.88 -2.39
CA GLY A 140 11.76 -11.61 -3.07
C GLY A 140 10.59 -12.42 -2.51
N ALA A 141 9.41 -11.84 -2.57
CA ALA A 141 8.18 -12.60 -2.42
C ALA A 141 8.20 -13.75 -3.42
N ASN A 142 7.70 -14.92 -3.01
CA ASN A 142 7.42 -15.97 -3.96
C ASN A 142 6.53 -15.41 -5.07
N THR A 143 7.01 -15.45 -6.28
CA THR A 143 6.28 -14.98 -7.46
C THR A 143 5.95 -16.19 -8.33
N ILE A 144 4.87 -16.07 -9.07
CA ILE A 144 4.57 -17.03 -10.15
C ILE A 144 5.35 -16.51 -11.36
N PRO A 145 6.27 -17.32 -11.96
CA PRO A 145 6.91 -16.96 -13.21
C PRO A 145 5.87 -16.66 -14.29
N GLN A 146 6.13 -15.67 -15.13
CA GLN A 146 5.18 -15.24 -16.17
C GLN A 146 4.78 -16.42 -17.08
N ALA A 147 5.73 -17.28 -17.41
CA ALA A 147 5.47 -18.46 -18.24
C ALA A 147 4.47 -19.45 -17.58
N GLU A 148 4.60 -19.69 -16.28
CA GLU A 148 3.67 -20.54 -15.53
C GLU A 148 2.27 -19.89 -15.41
N TRP A 149 2.23 -18.57 -15.28
CA TRP A 149 0.97 -17.82 -15.30
C TRP A 149 0.27 -17.92 -16.65
N ASP A 150 1.00 -17.71 -17.74
CA ASP A 150 0.46 -17.77 -19.12
C ASP A 150 -0.07 -19.17 -19.45
N GLU A 151 0.69 -20.23 -19.11
CA GLU A 151 0.29 -21.62 -19.29
C GLU A 151 -0.97 -21.97 -18.49
N ALA A 152 -1.02 -21.54 -17.22
CA ALA A 152 -2.18 -21.78 -16.37
C ALA A 152 -3.42 -21.04 -16.87
N SER A 153 -3.27 -19.79 -17.30
CA SER A 153 -4.35 -18.98 -17.87
C SER A 153 -4.91 -19.61 -19.14
N GLN A 154 -4.04 -20.13 -20.02
CA GLN A 154 -4.43 -20.77 -21.24
C GLN A 154 -5.18 -22.09 -20.95
N THR A 155 -4.65 -22.92 -20.06
CA THR A 155 -5.26 -24.17 -19.63
C THR A 155 -6.66 -23.95 -19.06
N LEU A 156 -6.82 -22.93 -18.18
CA LEU A 156 -8.12 -22.60 -17.59
C LEU A 156 -9.11 -22.09 -18.63
N THR A 157 -8.64 -21.27 -19.57
CA THR A 157 -9.48 -20.74 -20.65
C THR A 157 -9.99 -21.84 -21.55
N ASP A 158 -9.13 -22.79 -21.91
CA ASP A 158 -9.49 -23.90 -22.78
C ASP A 158 -10.44 -24.89 -22.07
N ALA A 159 -10.18 -25.19 -20.80
CA ALA A 159 -11.06 -26.03 -19.97
C ALA A 159 -12.46 -25.39 -19.80
N LEU A 160 -12.50 -24.08 -19.58
CA LEU A 160 -13.76 -23.36 -19.44
C LEU A 160 -14.56 -23.35 -20.76
N LYS A 161 -13.88 -23.11 -21.89
CA LYS A 161 -14.53 -23.16 -23.22
C LYS A 161 -15.13 -24.56 -23.52
N GLU A 162 -14.35 -25.61 -23.24
CA GLU A 162 -14.83 -26.98 -23.44
C GLU A 162 -16.04 -27.29 -22.57
N LYS A 163 -16.02 -26.88 -21.30
CA LYS A 163 -17.13 -27.05 -20.37
C LYS A 163 -18.39 -26.32 -20.84
N LEU A 164 -18.24 -25.04 -21.23
CA LEU A 164 -19.37 -24.24 -21.72
C LEU A 164 -19.95 -24.80 -23.03
N THR A 165 -19.07 -25.29 -23.94
CA THR A 165 -19.53 -25.89 -25.21
C THR A 165 -20.31 -27.20 -24.98
N ARG A 166 -20.01 -27.95 -23.93
CA ARG A 166 -20.79 -29.20 -23.59
C ARG A 166 -22.12 -28.89 -22.92
N GLN A 167 -22.33 -27.72 -22.38
CA GLN A 167 -23.55 -27.29 -21.68
C GLN A 167 -24.50 -26.52 -22.60
N ALA A 168 -24.01 -26.01 -23.73
CA ALA A 168 -24.81 -25.36 -24.78
C ALA A 168 -25.38 -26.40 -25.79
#